data_970e6457d6869dcf7097528bd501a0b5
#
_entry.id   970e6457d6869dcf7097528bd501a0b5
#
_cell.length_a   1.000
_cell.length_b   1.000
_cell.length_c   1.000
_cell.angle_alpha   90.00
_cell.angle_beta   90.00
_cell.angle_gamma   90.00
#
_symmetry.space_group_name_H-M   'P 1'
#
loop_
_entity.id
_entity.type
_entity.pdbx_description
1 polymer ?
#
loop_
_entity_poly.entity_id
_entity_poly.type
_entity_poly.pdbx_seq_one_letter_code
_entity_poly.pdbx_strand_id
1 'polypeptide(L)'
;EVFGLYIDTGFGLLGGEVAFLTTTLVVIDMTLAGLFWAMGGEDVSAKLIRKTLYVGAFAFIIGNFNMLAKIVFNSFAGLGLLASGSALSHAEFLQPGRLAAIGVETGGPLLDQISSLSGFPEVFSNLHSIFVLFLAWLVVIVSFFFLAIQLFVTLIEFKLTTLAGFVLVPFA
;
A
#
# COMPACT_ATOMS: atom_id res chain seq x y z
N GLU A 1 -1.50 10.68 7.73
CA GLU A 1 -0.08 10.93 8.13
C GLU A 1 0.24 10.35 9.51
N VAL A 2 -0.56 10.63 10.56
CA VAL A 2 -0.32 10.14 11.93
C VAL A 2 -0.22 8.62 12.00
N PHE A 3 -1.16 7.88 11.40
CA PHE A 3 -1.15 6.43 11.36
C PHE A 3 0.13 5.87 10.69
N GLY A 4 0.55 6.47 9.58
CA GLY A 4 1.80 6.09 8.90
C GLY A 4 3.03 6.25 9.80
N LEU A 5 3.08 7.34 10.57
CA LEU A 5 4.16 7.60 11.51
C LEU A 5 4.21 6.55 12.64
N TYR A 6 3.05 6.17 13.20
CA TYR A 6 2.99 5.13 14.24
C TYR A 6 3.50 3.78 13.73
N ILE A 7 3.11 3.38 12.52
CA ILE A 7 3.59 2.13 11.93
C ILE A 7 5.09 2.19 11.62
N ASP A 8 5.59 3.29 11.05
CA ASP A 8 7.02 3.47 10.79
C ASP A 8 7.85 3.48 12.09
N THR A 9 7.30 4.03 13.19
CA THR A 9 7.88 3.93 14.55
C THR A 9 7.87 2.47 15.03
N GLY A 10 6.81 1.70 14.76
CA GLY A 10 6.71 0.28 15.06
C GLY A 10 7.84 -0.54 14.44
N PHE A 11 8.23 -0.26 13.19
CA PHE A 11 9.41 -0.90 12.57
C PHE A 11 10.70 -0.59 13.35
N GLY A 12 10.86 0.62 13.84
CA GLY A 12 12.02 1.01 14.66
C GLY A 12 12.06 0.29 15.99
N LEU A 13 10.93 0.18 16.68
CA LEU A 13 10.81 -0.50 17.97
C LEU A 13 11.04 -2.02 17.86
N LEU A 14 10.48 -2.63 16.81
CA LEU A 14 10.61 -4.08 16.58
C LEU A 14 11.94 -4.46 15.93
N GLY A 15 12.68 -3.52 15.37
CA GLY A 15 13.92 -3.77 14.65
C GLY A 15 14.96 -4.50 15.50
N GLY A 16 15.12 -4.16 16.77
CA GLY A 16 16.02 -4.81 17.71
C GLY A 16 15.64 -6.27 17.98
N GLU A 17 14.37 -6.54 18.23
CA GLU A 17 13.85 -7.89 18.49
C GLU A 17 13.95 -8.76 17.24
N VAL A 18 13.58 -8.24 16.08
CA VAL A 18 13.71 -8.97 14.80
C VAL A 18 15.17 -9.28 14.47
N ALA A 19 16.09 -8.34 14.71
CA ALA A 19 17.53 -8.56 14.52
C ALA A 19 18.06 -9.64 15.47
N PHE A 20 17.65 -9.63 16.75
CA PHE A 20 18.02 -10.65 17.74
C PHE A 20 17.51 -12.03 17.32
N LEU A 21 16.22 -12.14 16.98
CA LEU A 21 15.62 -13.39 16.50
C LEU A 21 16.32 -13.90 15.24
N THR A 22 16.56 -13.03 14.26
CA THR A 22 17.25 -13.37 13.02
C THR A 22 18.64 -13.93 13.31
N THR A 23 19.42 -13.23 14.14
CA THR A 23 20.78 -13.66 14.49
C THR A 23 20.77 -15.01 15.19
N THR A 24 19.88 -15.19 16.15
CA THR A 24 19.73 -16.44 16.91
C THR A 24 19.36 -17.61 16.01
N LEU A 25 18.36 -17.43 15.14
CA LEU A 25 17.91 -18.46 14.20
C LEU A 25 18.99 -18.81 13.17
N VAL A 26 19.72 -17.82 12.65
CA VAL A 26 20.85 -18.03 11.73
C VAL A 26 21.96 -18.84 12.42
N VAL A 27 22.30 -18.53 13.67
CA VAL A 27 23.34 -19.27 14.42
C VAL A 27 22.91 -20.72 14.63
N ILE A 28 21.66 -20.96 15.03
CA ILE A 28 21.12 -22.32 15.20
C ILE A 28 21.18 -23.10 13.87
N ASP A 29 20.68 -22.49 12.79
CA ASP A 29 20.60 -23.10 11.47
C ASP A 29 22.00 -23.42 10.90
N MET A 30 22.97 -22.51 11.04
CA MET A 30 24.35 -22.75 10.60
C MET A 30 25.04 -23.81 11.45
N THR A 31 24.79 -23.85 12.75
CA THR A 31 25.35 -24.86 13.65
C THR A 31 24.82 -26.25 13.32
N LEU A 32 23.51 -26.39 13.12
CA LEU A 32 22.89 -27.64 12.71
C LEU A 32 23.40 -28.10 11.32
N ALA A 33 23.46 -27.17 10.36
CA ALA A 33 24.01 -27.47 9.04
C ALA A 33 25.46 -27.96 9.13
N GLY A 34 26.29 -27.31 9.94
CA GLY A 34 27.69 -27.74 10.17
C GLY A 34 27.80 -29.14 10.76
N LEU A 35 26.94 -29.48 11.74
CA LEU A 35 26.88 -30.81 12.30
C LEU A 35 26.46 -31.87 11.27
N PHE A 36 25.43 -31.63 10.49
CA PHE A 36 25.01 -32.55 9.42
C PHE A 36 26.07 -32.72 8.35
N TRP A 37 26.80 -31.67 7.99
CA TRP A 37 27.90 -31.76 6.99
C TRP A 37 29.10 -32.52 7.54
N ALA A 38 29.41 -32.38 8.83
CA ALA A 38 30.48 -33.14 9.47
C ALA A 38 30.20 -34.66 9.45
N MET A 39 28.92 -35.05 9.50
CA MET A 39 28.50 -36.46 9.43
C MET A 39 28.36 -37.01 7.99
N GLY A 40 28.25 -36.16 6.97
CA GLY A 40 27.84 -36.57 5.62
C GLY A 40 28.93 -36.61 4.52
N GLY A 41 30.14 -36.21 4.75
CA GLY A 41 31.36 -36.54 3.95
C GLY A 41 31.48 -36.04 2.48
N GLU A 42 30.46 -35.44 1.85
CA GLU A 42 30.53 -35.01 0.45
C GLU A 42 30.19 -33.53 0.23
N ASP A 43 30.96 -32.83 -0.62
CA ASP A 43 30.75 -31.46 -1.16
C ASP A 43 30.31 -30.39 -0.14
N VAL A 44 30.95 -30.37 1.03
CA VAL A 44 30.66 -29.40 2.10
C VAL A 44 30.83 -27.97 1.60
N SER A 45 31.81 -27.70 0.74
CA SER A 45 32.11 -26.36 0.22
C SER A 45 30.98 -25.76 -0.60
N ALA A 46 30.40 -26.52 -1.52
CA ALA A 46 29.27 -26.05 -2.35
C ALA A 46 27.99 -25.81 -1.53
N LYS A 47 27.72 -26.68 -0.55
CA LYS A 47 26.61 -26.55 0.37
C LYS A 47 26.77 -25.32 1.28
N LEU A 48 27.97 -25.08 1.77
CA LEU A 48 28.30 -23.91 2.60
C LEU A 48 28.09 -22.60 1.83
N ILE A 49 28.64 -22.51 0.59
CA ILE A 49 28.44 -21.30 -0.25
C ILE A 49 26.97 -21.04 -0.49
N ARG A 50 26.20 -22.05 -0.88
CA ARG A 50 24.76 -21.91 -1.10
C ARG A 50 24.05 -21.42 0.16
N LYS A 51 24.34 -22.01 1.32
CA LYS A 51 23.74 -21.62 2.60
C LYS A 51 24.09 -20.18 2.97
N THR A 52 25.35 -19.78 2.83
CA THR A 52 25.82 -18.42 3.11
C THR A 52 25.12 -17.40 2.21
N LEU A 53 24.91 -17.71 0.91
CA LEU A 53 24.17 -16.86 0.00
C LEU A 53 22.71 -16.70 0.42
N TYR A 54 22.03 -17.78 0.83
CA TYR A 54 20.67 -17.70 1.36
C TYR A 54 20.58 -16.83 2.60
N VAL A 55 21.43 -17.07 3.59
CA VAL A 55 21.47 -16.27 4.82
C VAL A 55 21.76 -14.80 4.50
N GLY A 56 22.72 -14.53 3.60
CA GLY A 56 23.03 -13.16 3.18
C GLY A 56 21.85 -12.47 2.49
N ALA A 57 21.15 -13.18 1.60
CA ALA A 57 19.96 -12.63 0.92
C ALA A 57 18.83 -12.33 1.91
N PHE A 58 18.54 -13.24 2.85
CA PHE A 58 17.53 -13.00 3.90
C PHE A 58 17.93 -11.87 4.83
N ALA A 59 19.18 -11.80 5.27
CA ALA A 59 19.68 -10.71 6.11
C ALA A 59 19.53 -9.34 5.40
N PHE A 60 19.81 -9.29 4.09
CA PHE A 60 19.60 -8.08 3.27
C PHE A 60 18.11 -7.70 3.22
N ILE A 61 17.21 -8.67 2.98
CA ILE A 61 15.76 -8.44 2.94
C ILE A 61 15.27 -7.91 4.28
N ILE A 62 15.67 -8.52 5.40
CA ILE A 62 15.26 -8.10 6.73
C ILE A 62 15.77 -6.69 7.04
N GLY A 63 17.05 -6.43 6.78
CA GLY A 63 17.67 -5.12 7.04
C GLY A 63 17.07 -3.98 6.22
N ASN A 64 16.48 -4.28 5.04
CA ASN A 64 15.89 -3.28 4.14
C ASN A 64 14.38 -3.47 3.95
N PHE A 65 13.71 -4.22 4.81
CA PHE A 65 12.34 -4.68 4.60
C PHE A 65 11.35 -3.54 4.34
N ASN A 66 11.36 -2.49 5.18
CA ASN A 66 10.49 -1.33 5.02
C ASN A 66 10.74 -0.59 3.69
N MET A 67 12.01 -0.44 3.31
CA MET A 67 12.38 0.19 2.03
C MET A 67 11.91 -0.64 0.84
N LEU A 68 12.14 -1.94 0.86
CA LEU A 68 11.71 -2.87 -0.19
C LEU A 68 10.19 -2.90 -0.33
N ALA A 69 9.46 -2.98 0.79
CA ALA A 69 8.00 -2.92 0.79
C ALA A 69 7.47 -1.61 0.20
N LYS A 70 8.08 -0.46 0.55
CA LYS A 70 7.72 0.85 -0.03
C LYS A 70 8.00 0.91 -1.54
N ILE A 71 9.12 0.34 -2.01
CA ILE A 71 9.44 0.28 -3.44
C ILE A 71 8.38 -0.52 -4.19
N VAL A 72 8.05 -1.71 -3.70
CA VAL A 72 7.02 -2.58 -4.31
C VAL A 72 5.67 -1.85 -4.36
N PHE A 73 5.24 -1.29 -3.25
CA PHE A 73 3.98 -0.55 -3.17
C PHE A 73 3.93 0.63 -4.15
N ASN A 74 4.97 1.46 -4.17
CA ASN A 74 5.02 2.63 -5.05
C ASN A 74 5.08 2.23 -6.52
N SER A 75 5.73 1.11 -6.85
CA SER A 75 5.78 0.58 -8.22
C SER A 75 4.37 0.17 -8.68
N PHE A 76 3.63 -0.58 -7.88
CA PHE A 76 2.25 -0.97 -8.21
C PHE A 76 1.30 0.22 -8.26
N ALA A 77 1.41 1.17 -7.31
CA ALA A 77 0.62 2.39 -7.31
C ALA A 77 0.91 3.25 -8.55
N GLY A 78 2.19 3.37 -8.94
CA GLY A 78 2.60 4.06 -10.17
C GLY A 78 2.07 3.40 -11.45
N LEU A 79 2.12 2.07 -11.52
CA LEU A 79 1.54 1.32 -12.64
C LEU A 79 0.03 1.51 -12.74
N GLY A 80 -0.67 1.49 -11.58
CA GLY A 80 -2.11 1.76 -11.53
C GLY A 80 -2.45 3.17 -12.02
N LEU A 81 -1.65 4.17 -11.63
CA LEU A 81 -1.82 5.55 -12.06
C LEU A 81 -1.60 5.70 -13.57
N LEU A 82 -0.57 5.08 -14.12
CA LEU A 82 -0.31 5.06 -15.57
C LEU A 82 -1.45 4.38 -16.33
N ALA A 83 -1.95 3.25 -15.83
CA ALA A 83 -3.06 2.53 -16.43
C ALA A 83 -4.39 3.31 -16.41
N SER A 84 -4.59 4.18 -15.41
CA SER A 84 -5.79 5.02 -15.31
C SER A 84 -5.81 6.18 -16.32
N GLY A 85 -4.67 6.54 -16.89
CA GLY A 85 -4.53 7.71 -17.78
C GLY A 85 -4.85 9.03 -17.11
N SER A 86 -4.91 9.08 -15.77
CA SER A 86 -5.24 10.29 -15.02
C SER A 86 -4.05 11.26 -14.95
N ALA A 87 -4.36 12.56 -14.91
CA ALA A 87 -3.36 13.61 -14.73
C ALA A 87 -2.92 13.79 -13.25
N LEU A 88 -3.34 12.90 -12.35
CA LEU A 88 -3.01 12.96 -10.93
C LEU A 88 -1.53 12.65 -10.70
N SER A 89 -0.93 13.40 -9.79
CA SER A 89 0.40 13.04 -9.30
C SER A 89 0.35 11.79 -8.41
N HIS A 90 1.45 11.06 -8.32
CA HIS A 90 1.56 9.89 -7.45
C HIS A 90 1.25 10.22 -5.97
N ALA A 91 1.68 11.39 -5.50
CA ALA A 91 1.43 11.83 -4.14
C ALA A 91 -0.05 12.13 -3.87
N GLU A 92 -0.75 12.73 -4.82
CA GLU A 92 -2.20 13.01 -4.72
C GLU A 92 -3.03 11.74 -4.77
N PHE A 93 -2.65 10.79 -5.64
CA PHE A 93 -3.32 9.50 -5.77
C PHE A 93 -3.33 8.71 -4.45
N LEU A 94 -2.28 8.82 -3.63
CA LEU A 94 -2.17 8.14 -2.35
C LEU A 94 -2.83 8.90 -1.18
N GLN A 95 -3.56 9.99 -1.46
CA GLN A 95 -4.29 10.77 -0.45
C GLN A 95 -5.80 10.54 -0.57
N PRO A 96 -6.43 9.77 0.33
CA PRO A 96 -7.88 9.51 0.27
C PRO A 96 -8.73 10.80 0.29
N GLY A 97 -8.30 11.81 1.08
CA GLY A 97 -8.96 13.11 1.12
C GLY A 97 -8.90 13.86 -0.21
N ARG A 98 -7.79 13.76 -0.94
CA ARG A 98 -7.67 14.38 -2.27
C ARG A 98 -8.59 13.69 -3.28
N LEU A 99 -8.69 12.36 -3.21
CA LEU A 99 -9.60 11.61 -4.08
C LEU A 99 -11.07 12.00 -3.84
N ALA A 100 -11.49 12.18 -2.58
CA ALA A 100 -12.81 12.69 -2.26
C ALA A 100 -13.03 14.12 -2.80
N ALA A 101 -12.03 15.00 -2.69
CA ALA A 101 -12.09 16.37 -3.20
C ALA A 101 -12.24 16.41 -4.73
N ILE A 102 -11.56 15.52 -5.46
CA ILE A 102 -11.71 15.37 -6.92
C ILE A 102 -13.15 15.00 -7.29
N GLY A 103 -13.80 14.16 -6.48
CA GLY A 103 -15.22 13.84 -6.67
C GLY A 103 -16.10 15.09 -6.63
N VAL A 104 -15.86 15.99 -5.67
CA VAL A 104 -16.58 17.26 -5.57
C VAL A 104 -16.29 18.17 -6.76
N GLU A 105 -15.01 18.30 -7.14
CA GLU A 105 -14.58 19.09 -8.30
C GLU A 105 -15.22 18.58 -9.61
N THR A 106 -15.23 17.25 -9.79
CA THR A 106 -15.83 16.60 -10.98
C THR A 106 -17.38 16.76 -11.01
N GLY A 107 -18.00 16.80 -9.84
CA GLY A 107 -19.45 17.05 -9.71
C GLY A 107 -19.87 18.50 -9.94
N GLY A 108 -18.92 19.47 -9.85
CA GLY A 108 -19.20 20.89 -9.99
C GLY A 108 -19.97 21.28 -11.26
N PRO A 109 -19.53 20.89 -12.46
CA PRO A 109 -20.21 21.20 -13.72
C PRO A 109 -21.69 20.74 -13.77
N LEU A 110 -22.03 19.65 -13.08
CA LEU A 110 -23.43 19.19 -12.97
C LEU A 110 -24.28 20.15 -12.14
N LEU A 111 -23.73 20.70 -11.06
CA LEU A 111 -24.39 21.73 -10.26
C LEU A 111 -24.54 23.04 -11.01
N ASP A 112 -23.53 23.47 -11.77
CA ASP A 112 -23.59 24.65 -12.60
C ASP A 112 -24.68 24.52 -13.66
N GLN A 113 -24.84 23.35 -14.26
CA GLN A 113 -25.91 23.05 -15.21
C GLN A 113 -27.29 23.07 -14.55
N ILE A 114 -27.44 22.52 -13.34
CA ILE A 114 -28.67 22.62 -12.56
C ILE A 114 -29.01 24.08 -12.29
N SER A 115 -28.04 24.88 -11.88
CA SER A 115 -28.19 26.30 -11.61
C SER A 115 -28.71 27.06 -12.85
N SER A 116 -28.12 26.76 -14.02
CA SER A 116 -28.54 27.40 -15.29
C SER A 116 -29.98 27.06 -15.71
N LEU A 117 -30.46 25.86 -15.35
CA LEU A 117 -31.85 25.39 -15.64
C LEU A 117 -32.87 25.82 -14.58
N SER A 118 -32.42 26.36 -13.43
CA SER A 118 -33.27 26.72 -12.29
C SER A 118 -33.86 28.13 -12.40
N GLY A 119 -33.68 28.85 -13.52
CA GLY A 119 -34.24 30.16 -13.75
C GLY A 119 -35.75 30.16 -13.80
N PHE A 120 -36.37 31.19 -13.18
CA PHE A 120 -37.85 31.35 -13.24
C PHE A 120 -38.24 32.10 -14.53
N PRO A 121 -39.27 31.65 -15.32
CA PRO A 121 -40.24 30.58 -15.09
C PRO A 121 -39.81 29.18 -15.63
N GLU A 122 -38.65 29.04 -16.23
CA GLU A 122 -38.18 27.87 -16.98
C GLU A 122 -37.96 26.62 -16.09
N VAL A 123 -37.83 26.81 -14.76
CA VAL A 123 -37.64 25.73 -13.81
C VAL A 123 -38.71 24.64 -13.90
N PHE A 124 -39.98 25.03 -14.14
CA PHE A 124 -41.08 24.09 -14.22
C PHE A 124 -41.06 23.19 -15.46
N SER A 125 -40.54 23.70 -16.58
CA SER A 125 -40.37 22.92 -17.81
C SER A 125 -39.15 22.01 -17.75
N ASN A 126 -38.15 22.35 -16.93
CA ASN A 126 -36.87 21.65 -16.81
C ASN A 126 -36.78 20.76 -15.58
N LEU A 127 -37.82 20.63 -14.76
CA LEU A 127 -37.84 19.86 -13.51
C LEU A 127 -37.30 18.43 -13.68
N HIS A 128 -37.66 17.75 -14.78
CA HIS A 128 -37.16 16.41 -15.07
C HIS A 128 -35.64 16.39 -15.28
N SER A 129 -35.11 17.33 -16.04
CA SER A 129 -33.68 17.46 -16.32
C SER A 129 -32.90 17.81 -15.05
N ILE A 130 -33.39 18.71 -14.24
CA ILE A 130 -32.80 19.09 -12.93
C ILE A 130 -32.74 17.88 -12.01
N PHE A 131 -33.81 17.08 -11.93
CA PHE A 131 -33.83 15.87 -11.10
C PHE A 131 -32.83 14.84 -11.56
N VAL A 132 -32.71 14.59 -12.87
CA VAL A 132 -31.75 13.64 -13.45
C VAL A 132 -30.30 14.10 -13.18
N LEU A 133 -30.01 15.39 -13.37
CA LEU A 133 -28.69 15.97 -13.11
C LEU A 133 -28.31 15.89 -11.62
N PHE A 134 -29.27 16.17 -10.72
CA PHE A 134 -29.06 16.03 -9.29
C PHE A 134 -28.76 14.59 -8.89
N LEU A 135 -29.51 13.63 -9.45
CA LEU A 135 -29.24 12.21 -9.21
C LEU A 135 -27.86 11.81 -9.72
N ALA A 136 -27.48 12.27 -10.93
CA ALA A 136 -26.16 12.02 -11.49
C ALA A 136 -25.05 12.61 -10.60
N TRP A 137 -25.22 13.85 -10.14
CA TRP A 137 -24.29 14.49 -9.21
C TRP A 137 -24.13 13.68 -7.91
N LEU A 138 -25.23 13.25 -7.31
CA LEU A 138 -25.23 12.45 -6.10
C LEU A 138 -24.48 11.12 -6.31
N VAL A 139 -24.71 10.44 -7.42
CA VAL A 139 -23.99 9.19 -7.77
C VAL A 139 -22.49 9.43 -7.89
N VAL A 140 -22.07 10.52 -8.55
CA VAL A 140 -20.65 10.88 -8.68
C VAL A 140 -20.03 11.08 -7.30
N ILE A 141 -20.62 11.92 -6.45
CA ILE A 141 -20.10 12.22 -5.11
C ILE A 141 -19.98 10.93 -4.26
N VAL A 142 -21.02 10.12 -4.23
CA VAL A 142 -21.05 8.87 -3.45
C VAL A 142 -19.97 7.90 -3.98
N SER A 143 -19.81 7.78 -5.29
CA SER A 143 -18.80 6.90 -5.90
C SER A 143 -17.39 7.30 -5.51
N PHE A 144 -17.04 8.58 -5.59
CA PHE A 144 -15.71 9.06 -5.18
C PHE A 144 -15.49 8.94 -3.67
N PHE A 145 -16.54 9.11 -2.87
CA PHE A 145 -16.45 8.90 -1.42
C PHE A 145 -16.15 7.45 -1.07
N PHE A 146 -16.81 6.49 -1.72
CA PHE A 146 -16.49 5.07 -1.55
C PHE A 146 -15.08 4.73 -2.02
N LEU A 147 -14.62 5.27 -3.14
CA LEU A 147 -13.25 5.09 -3.61
C LEU A 147 -12.23 5.64 -2.59
N ALA A 148 -12.50 6.79 -1.99
CA ALA A 148 -11.63 7.37 -0.96
C ALA A 148 -11.54 6.49 0.30
N ILE A 149 -12.68 5.95 0.76
CA ILE A 149 -12.71 4.99 1.88
C ILE A 149 -11.93 3.73 1.53
N GLN A 150 -12.14 3.17 0.35
CA GLN A 150 -11.47 1.94 -0.08
C GLN A 150 -9.97 2.14 -0.18
N LEU A 151 -9.50 3.26 -0.72
CA LEU A 151 -8.09 3.61 -0.73
C LEU A 151 -7.52 3.72 0.68
N PHE A 152 -8.23 4.36 1.60
CA PHE A 152 -7.82 4.48 3.00
C PHE A 152 -7.66 3.11 3.66
N VAL A 153 -8.62 2.21 3.50
CA VAL A 153 -8.58 0.84 4.03
C VAL A 153 -7.38 0.09 3.44
N THR A 154 -7.18 0.13 2.13
CA THR A 154 -6.07 -0.54 1.45
C THR A 154 -4.70 -0.05 1.96
N LEU A 155 -4.55 1.26 2.20
CA LEU A 155 -3.31 1.82 2.77
C LEU A 155 -3.04 1.31 4.18
N ILE A 156 -4.07 1.19 5.02
CA ILE A 156 -3.97 0.61 6.37
C ILE A 156 -3.59 -0.86 6.30
N GLU A 157 -4.30 -1.65 5.51
CA GLU A 157 -4.05 -3.08 5.34
C GLU A 157 -2.64 -3.35 4.84
N PHE A 158 -2.19 -2.61 3.83
CA PHE A 158 -0.82 -2.73 3.34
C PHE A 158 0.21 -2.48 4.46
N LYS A 159 0.06 -1.39 5.20
CA LYS A 159 0.98 -1.02 6.28
C LYS A 159 1.00 -2.07 7.41
N LEU A 160 -0.17 -2.57 7.83
CA LEU A 160 -0.28 -3.60 8.87
C LEU A 160 0.30 -4.92 8.40
N THR A 161 0.00 -5.35 7.18
CA THR A 161 0.52 -6.59 6.59
C THR A 161 2.04 -6.53 6.44
N THR A 162 2.58 -5.38 6.04
CA THR A 162 4.02 -5.17 5.92
C THR A 162 4.70 -5.27 7.29
N LEU A 163 4.13 -4.66 8.33
CA LEU A 163 4.67 -4.76 9.70
C LEU A 163 4.61 -6.20 10.24
N ALA A 164 3.49 -6.89 10.04
CA ALA A 164 3.35 -8.30 10.42
C ALA A 164 4.35 -9.18 9.66
N GLY A 165 4.50 -8.98 8.37
CA GLY A 165 5.49 -9.66 7.53
C GLY A 165 6.92 -9.47 8.04
N PHE A 166 7.28 -8.27 8.45
CA PHE A 166 8.60 -7.97 9.00
C PHE A 166 8.94 -8.84 10.22
N VAL A 167 7.95 -9.05 11.12
CA VAL A 167 8.13 -9.90 12.31
C VAL A 167 8.22 -11.38 11.94
N LEU A 168 7.55 -11.81 10.87
CA LEU A 168 7.49 -13.22 10.45
C LEU A 168 8.65 -13.66 9.56
N VAL A 169 9.33 -12.75 8.87
CA VAL A 169 10.44 -13.08 7.94
C VAL A 169 11.56 -13.91 8.58
N PRO A 170 11.98 -13.70 9.85
CA PRO A 170 13.02 -14.53 10.47
C PRO A 170 12.66 -16.01 10.57
N PHE A 171 11.37 -16.36 10.50
CA PHE A 171 10.89 -17.75 10.61
C PHE A 171 10.70 -18.43 9.23
N ALA A 172 10.93 -17.72 8.13
CA ALA A 172 10.84 -18.24 6.77
C ALA A 172 12.15 -18.87 6.31
#